data_7a63a8a0518cef8babf1798fdd8d7636
#
_entry.id   7a63a8a0518cef8babf1798fdd8d7636
#
_cell.length_a   1.000
_cell.length_b   1.000
_cell.length_c   1.000
_cell.angle_alpha   90.00
_cell.angle_beta   90.00
_cell.angle_gamma   90.00
#
_symmetry.space_group_name_H-M   'P 1'
#
loop_
_entity.id
_entity.type
_entity.pdbx_description
1 polymer ?
#
loop_
_entity_poly.entity_id
_entity_poly.type
_entity_poly.pdbx_seq_one_letter_code
_entity_poly.pdbx_strand_id
1 'polypeptide(L)'
;MKKIILLSFLAIGFASTAYSQEVSKNALGLRLGDGDGFGAEISYQRGLSANNRLELDLGWKDSNHYDAFRLTGLYQWVFPIEGDFNWYVGAGGGLGGYDTDDDYDFDGNDHDDSGMFAFIAGDIGVEYDFNFPLLLSLDFRPEIGFNDIDDDDFDFDIALGIRYQF
;
A
#
# COMPACT_ATOMS: atom_id res chain seq x y z
N MET A 1 12.18 31.34 -8.38
CA MET A 1 10.76 31.20 -8.75
C MET A 1 10.22 29.80 -8.58
N LYS A 2 10.90 28.72 -9.00
CA LYS A 2 10.42 27.32 -8.85
C LYS A 2 10.20 26.88 -7.37
N LYS A 3 11.04 27.33 -6.44
CA LYS A 3 10.91 27.00 -5.00
C LYS A 3 9.71 27.66 -4.32
N ILE A 4 9.29 28.84 -4.81
CA ILE A 4 8.13 29.56 -4.28
C ILE A 4 6.82 28.88 -4.74
N ILE A 5 6.79 28.34 -5.94
CA ILE A 5 5.64 27.61 -6.48
C ILE A 5 5.42 26.30 -5.69
N LEU A 6 6.50 25.60 -5.32
CA LEU A 6 6.42 24.38 -4.51
C LEU A 6 5.89 24.68 -3.08
N LEU A 7 6.34 25.80 -2.49
CA LEU A 7 5.86 26.24 -1.17
C LEU A 7 4.40 26.68 -1.21
N SER A 8 3.94 27.26 -2.33
CA SER A 8 2.56 27.69 -2.51
C SER A 8 1.61 26.50 -2.66
N PHE A 9 2.03 25.42 -3.33
CA PHE A 9 1.25 24.17 -3.38
C PHE A 9 1.16 23.50 -2.01
N LEU A 10 2.23 23.52 -1.23
CA LEU A 10 2.23 22.99 0.13
C LEU A 10 1.31 23.79 1.08
N ALA A 11 1.26 25.12 0.91
CA ALA A 11 0.44 26.01 1.74
C ALA A 11 -1.07 25.92 1.42
N ILE A 12 -1.44 25.62 0.17
CA ILE A 12 -2.85 25.47 -0.24
C ILE A 12 -3.46 24.18 0.35
N GLY A 13 -2.65 23.14 0.57
CA GLY A 13 -3.09 21.88 1.21
C GLY A 13 -3.51 22.03 2.68
N PHE A 14 -3.09 23.10 3.37
CA PHE A 14 -3.41 23.30 4.79
C PHE A 14 -4.62 24.23 5.05
N ALA A 15 -5.22 24.81 4.02
CA ALA A 15 -6.30 25.79 4.17
C ALA A 15 -7.72 25.20 4.09
N SER A 16 -7.88 23.90 3.99
CA SER A 16 -9.19 23.25 3.97
C SER A 16 -9.74 23.20 5.40
N THR A 17 -10.70 24.06 5.72
CA THR A 17 -11.47 23.98 6.97
C THR A 17 -12.28 22.68 6.93
N ALA A 18 -11.90 21.76 7.78
CA ALA A 18 -12.44 20.43 7.90
C ALA A 18 -13.95 20.43 8.20
N TYR A 19 -14.75 20.00 7.25
CA TYR A 19 -15.91 19.21 7.58
C TYR A 19 -15.36 17.81 7.85
N SER A 20 -15.30 17.43 9.11
CA SER A 20 -14.77 16.15 9.54
C SER A 20 -15.70 15.03 9.09
N GLN A 21 -15.45 14.45 7.94
CA GLN A 21 -15.81 13.04 7.75
C GLN A 21 -14.87 12.26 8.65
N GLU A 22 -15.42 11.62 9.65
CA GLU A 22 -14.67 10.82 10.58
C GLU A 22 -14.22 9.54 9.84
N VAL A 23 -12.92 9.30 9.75
CA VAL A 23 -12.37 8.07 9.18
C VAL A 23 -13.02 6.88 9.86
N SER A 24 -13.54 5.92 9.08
CA SER A 24 -14.17 4.71 9.61
C SER A 24 -13.29 4.02 10.62
N LYS A 25 -13.90 3.51 11.68
CA LYS A 25 -13.16 2.86 12.76
C LYS A 25 -12.41 1.63 12.28
N ASN A 26 -13.05 0.85 11.40
CA ASN A 26 -12.44 -0.30 10.75
C ASN A 26 -12.94 -0.37 9.29
N ALA A 27 -12.07 -0.80 8.40
CA ALA A 27 -12.45 -1.20 7.05
C ALA A 27 -11.63 -2.44 6.65
N LEU A 28 -12.27 -3.40 6.01
CA LEU A 28 -11.65 -4.65 5.56
C LEU A 28 -12.06 -4.93 4.12
N GLY A 29 -11.12 -5.32 3.29
CA GLY A 29 -11.40 -5.62 1.90
C GLY A 29 -10.20 -6.11 1.12
N LEU A 30 -10.17 -5.75 -0.14
CA LEU A 30 -9.11 -6.10 -1.08
C LEU A 30 -8.48 -4.86 -1.67
N ARG A 31 -7.18 -4.93 -1.88
CA ARG A 31 -6.41 -4.02 -2.70
C ARG A 31 -5.91 -4.78 -3.92
N LEU A 32 -6.23 -4.29 -5.12
CA LEU A 32 -5.97 -4.94 -6.40
C LEU A 32 -5.01 -4.06 -7.20
N GLY A 33 -3.77 -4.46 -7.28
CA GLY A 33 -2.70 -3.84 -8.05
C GLY A 33 -2.01 -4.84 -8.94
N ASP A 34 -0.97 -4.45 -9.65
CA ASP A 34 -0.19 -5.34 -10.53
C ASP A 34 1.29 -4.94 -10.61
N GLY A 35 1.67 -3.80 -10.03
CA GLY A 35 3.01 -3.24 -10.16
C GLY A 35 4.09 -4.02 -9.42
N ASP A 36 3.77 -4.52 -8.23
CA ASP A 36 4.69 -5.25 -7.35
C ASP A 36 4.65 -6.78 -7.53
N GLY A 37 3.83 -7.25 -8.47
CA GLY A 37 3.71 -8.66 -8.83
C GLY A 37 2.85 -9.51 -7.88
N PHE A 38 2.26 -8.94 -6.80
CA PHE A 38 1.35 -9.66 -5.92
C PHE A 38 -0.11 -9.66 -6.39
N GLY A 39 -0.52 -8.66 -7.16
CA GLY A 39 -1.82 -8.59 -7.82
C GLY A 39 -2.99 -8.31 -6.88
N ALA A 40 -3.20 -9.12 -5.85
CA ALA A 40 -4.28 -8.96 -4.88
C ALA A 40 -3.77 -9.09 -3.45
N GLU A 41 -4.18 -8.15 -2.59
CA GLU A 41 -3.85 -8.13 -1.17
C GLU A 41 -5.13 -8.05 -0.35
N ILE A 42 -5.19 -8.73 0.80
CA ILE A 42 -6.18 -8.44 1.84
C ILE A 42 -5.74 -7.16 2.53
N SER A 43 -6.64 -6.18 2.56
CA SER A 43 -6.37 -4.85 3.12
C SER A 43 -7.28 -4.58 4.31
N TYR A 44 -6.67 -4.22 5.44
CA TYR A 44 -7.36 -3.81 6.65
C TYR A 44 -6.93 -2.40 7.06
N GLN A 45 -7.91 -1.54 7.31
CA GLN A 45 -7.68 -0.19 7.81
C GLN A 45 -8.26 -0.03 9.22
N ARG A 46 -7.50 0.62 10.09
CA ARG A 46 -7.90 1.00 11.45
C ARG A 46 -7.81 2.50 11.64
N GLY A 47 -8.94 3.16 11.84
CA GLY A 47 -9.00 4.57 12.24
C GLY A 47 -8.36 4.77 13.61
N LEU A 48 -7.40 5.68 13.68
CA LEU A 48 -6.67 6.04 14.90
C LEU A 48 -7.15 7.38 15.46
N SER A 49 -7.56 8.28 14.58
CA SER A 49 -8.15 9.59 14.92
C SER A 49 -9.08 10.02 13.78
N ALA A 50 -9.65 11.22 13.86
CA ALA A 50 -10.55 11.75 12.84
C ALA A 50 -9.94 11.77 11.42
N ASN A 51 -8.61 11.94 11.31
CA ASN A 51 -7.93 12.12 10.05
C ASN A 51 -6.74 11.17 9.84
N ASN A 52 -6.55 10.19 10.74
CA ASN A 52 -5.40 9.30 10.67
C ASN A 52 -5.84 7.85 10.79
N ARG A 53 -5.22 6.99 10.01
CA ARG A 53 -5.45 5.54 10.07
C ARG A 53 -4.17 4.74 9.86
N LEU A 54 -4.19 3.52 10.32
CA LEU A 54 -3.23 2.48 9.99
C LEU A 54 -3.84 1.59 8.91
N GLU A 55 -3.09 1.30 7.85
CA GLU A 55 -3.43 0.29 6.85
C GLU A 55 -2.45 -0.87 6.98
N LEU A 56 -2.98 -2.08 6.90
CA LEU A 56 -2.23 -3.33 6.89
C LEU A 56 -2.69 -4.14 5.69
N ASP A 57 -1.75 -4.48 4.81
CA ASP A 57 -2.02 -5.26 3.61
C ASP A 57 -1.22 -6.56 3.65
N LEU A 58 -1.91 -7.66 3.35
CA LEU A 58 -1.33 -8.99 3.25
C LEU A 58 -1.52 -9.51 1.83
N GLY A 59 -0.42 -9.64 1.10
CA GLY A 59 -0.33 -10.27 -0.20
C GLY A 59 0.26 -11.66 -0.11
N TRP A 60 -0.18 -12.54 -1.01
CA TRP A 60 0.46 -13.83 -1.25
C TRP A 60 0.41 -14.16 -2.73
N LYS A 61 1.43 -14.83 -3.17
CA LYS A 61 1.56 -15.30 -4.54
C LYS A 61 1.96 -16.77 -4.50
N ASP A 62 1.19 -17.58 -5.20
CA ASP A 62 1.42 -19.01 -5.37
C ASP A 62 1.57 -19.26 -6.87
N SER A 63 2.69 -19.84 -7.26
CA SER A 63 3.02 -20.21 -8.63
C SER A 63 3.75 -21.55 -8.60
N ASN A 64 3.67 -22.34 -9.64
CA ASN A 64 4.19 -23.71 -9.72
C ASN A 64 5.67 -23.90 -9.29
N HIS A 65 6.44 -22.81 -9.14
CA HIS A 65 7.88 -22.84 -8.80
C HIS A 65 8.28 -21.71 -7.84
N TYR A 66 7.32 -20.96 -7.31
CA TYR A 66 7.62 -19.76 -6.53
C TYR A 66 6.44 -19.41 -5.62
N ASP A 67 6.67 -19.47 -4.33
CA ASP A 67 5.74 -19.02 -3.30
C ASP A 67 6.27 -17.78 -2.62
N ALA A 68 5.45 -16.76 -2.48
CA ALA A 68 5.83 -15.56 -1.77
C ALA A 68 4.67 -14.99 -0.93
N PHE A 69 5.03 -14.41 0.18
CA PHE A 69 4.11 -13.62 0.99
C PHE A 69 4.70 -12.24 1.27
N ARG A 70 3.82 -11.27 1.50
CA ARG A 70 4.18 -9.89 1.79
C ARG A 70 3.23 -9.29 2.81
N LEU A 71 3.76 -8.61 3.81
CA LEU A 71 3.02 -7.84 4.78
C LEU A 71 3.49 -6.38 4.71
N THR A 72 2.55 -5.46 4.45
CA THR A 72 2.80 -4.01 4.40
C THR A 72 2.03 -3.31 5.50
N GLY A 73 2.63 -2.34 6.15
CA GLY A 73 2.00 -1.48 7.14
C GLY A 73 2.23 -0.01 6.81
N LEU A 74 1.16 0.77 6.73
CA LEU A 74 1.20 2.18 6.35
C LEU A 74 0.43 3.02 7.37
N TYR A 75 1.04 4.12 7.80
CA TYR A 75 0.35 5.17 8.52
C TYR A 75 -0.10 6.23 7.53
N GLN A 76 -1.40 6.51 7.47
CA GLN A 76 -2.00 7.40 6.49
C GLN A 76 -2.65 8.61 7.15
N TRP A 77 -2.52 9.77 6.51
CA TRP A 77 -3.22 11.02 6.82
C TRP A 77 -4.27 11.24 5.74
N VAL A 78 -5.52 11.38 6.14
CA VAL A 78 -6.69 11.52 5.27
C VAL A 78 -7.19 12.96 5.31
N PHE A 79 -7.46 13.53 4.14
CA PHE A 79 -7.88 14.91 3.96
C PHE A 79 -9.13 14.96 3.08
N PRO A 80 -10.20 15.64 3.51
CA PRO A 80 -11.38 15.82 2.69
C PRO A 80 -11.10 16.72 1.48
N ILE A 81 -11.71 16.39 0.34
CA ILE A 81 -11.71 17.21 -0.87
C ILE A 81 -13.05 17.93 -0.96
N GLU A 82 -14.10 17.22 -1.34
CA GLU A 82 -15.46 17.74 -1.50
C GLU A 82 -16.46 16.57 -1.43
N GLY A 83 -17.56 16.76 -0.69
CA GLY A 83 -18.58 15.71 -0.51
C GLY A 83 -17.98 14.48 0.14
N ASP A 84 -18.15 13.33 -0.49
CA ASP A 84 -17.70 12.04 -0.01
C ASP A 84 -16.30 11.64 -0.56
N PHE A 85 -15.60 12.58 -1.22
CA PHE A 85 -14.24 12.38 -1.71
C PHE A 85 -13.20 12.83 -0.70
N ASN A 86 -12.22 11.97 -0.47
CA ASN A 86 -11.01 12.27 0.29
C ASN A 86 -9.77 11.98 -0.56
N TRP A 87 -8.65 12.58 -0.20
CA TRP A 87 -7.32 12.13 -0.61
C TRP A 87 -6.52 11.77 0.64
N TYR A 88 -5.51 10.95 0.47
CA TYR A 88 -4.64 10.59 1.56
C TYR A 88 -3.20 10.47 1.11
N VAL A 89 -2.32 10.62 2.07
CA VAL A 89 -0.89 10.36 1.92
C VAL A 89 -0.44 9.51 3.10
N GLY A 90 0.48 8.60 2.83
CA GLY A 90 0.96 7.68 3.84
C GLY A 90 2.44 7.38 3.72
N ALA A 91 2.97 6.81 4.78
CA ALA A 91 4.32 6.27 4.82
C ALA A 91 4.37 5.05 5.73
N GLY A 92 5.23 4.13 5.41
CA GLY A 92 5.43 2.92 6.18
C GLY A 92 6.45 2.01 5.53
N GLY A 93 6.19 0.72 5.57
CA GLY A 93 7.04 -0.28 4.98
C GLY A 93 6.52 -1.67 5.21
N GLY A 94 7.27 -2.64 4.77
CA GLY A 94 6.84 -4.03 4.86
C GLY A 94 8.02 -4.99 4.86
N LEU A 95 7.63 -6.23 4.99
CA LEU A 95 8.53 -7.38 4.89
C LEU A 95 7.81 -8.51 4.16
N GLY A 96 8.58 -9.36 3.54
CA GLY A 96 8.07 -10.54 2.88
C GLY A 96 9.11 -11.64 2.82
N GLY A 97 8.67 -12.79 2.33
CA GLY A 97 9.53 -13.93 2.09
C GLY A 97 9.14 -14.62 0.80
N TYR A 98 10.10 -15.27 0.19
CA TYR A 98 9.90 -16.09 -0.98
C TYR A 98 10.59 -17.45 -0.79
N ASP A 99 10.00 -18.45 -1.43
CA ASP A 99 10.50 -19.81 -1.49
C ASP A 99 10.44 -20.27 -2.94
N THR A 100 11.55 -20.76 -3.47
CA THR A 100 11.65 -21.23 -4.86
C THR A 100 11.97 -22.70 -4.88
N ASP A 101 11.04 -23.50 -5.40
CA ASP A 101 11.24 -24.93 -5.66
C ASP A 101 11.92 -25.08 -7.04
N ASP A 102 13.23 -25.13 -7.09
CA ASP A 102 13.97 -25.49 -8.29
C ASP A 102 14.08 -27.03 -8.42
N ASP A 103 13.05 -27.63 -9.04
CA ASP A 103 13.14 -28.97 -9.60
C ASP A 103 13.98 -28.91 -10.88
N TYR A 104 15.23 -29.19 -10.80
CA TYR A 104 16.17 -29.71 -11.82
C TYR A 104 17.58 -29.11 -11.67
N ASP A 105 18.39 -29.79 -10.88
CA ASP A 105 19.81 -29.79 -11.17
C ASP A 105 20.32 -31.23 -11.41
N PHE A 106 21.06 -31.39 -12.49
CA PHE A 106 21.60 -32.66 -12.98
C PHE A 106 22.70 -33.24 -12.07
N ASP A 107 23.00 -32.56 -10.95
CA ASP A 107 24.11 -32.88 -10.04
C ASP A 107 23.64 -33.24 -8.60
N GLY A 108 22.35 -33.41 -8.35
CA GLY A 108 21.81 -34.04 -7.12
C GLY A 108 21.97 -33.20 -5.84
N ASN A 109 22.10 -31.89 -5.94
CA ASN A 109 22.01 -30.96 -4.84
C ASN A 109 20.71 -30.15 -4.96
N ASP A 110 19.76 -30.43 -4.07
CA ASP A 110 18.58 -29.58 -3.85
C ASP A 110 19.07 -28.24 -3.28
N HIS A 111 18.97 -27.20 -4.05
CA HIS A 111 19.11 -25.83 -3.58
C HIS A 111 17.72 -25.21 -3.47
N ASP A 112 17.09 -25.38 -2.34
CA ASP A 112 15.93 -24.56 -1.93
C ASP A 112 16.46 -23.14 -1.70
N ASP A 113 16.18 -22.22 -2.60
CA ASP A 113 16.54 -20.82 -2.44
C ASP A 113 15.37 -20.07 -1.79
N SER A 114 15.46 -19.83 -0.49
CA SER A 114 14.49 -19.09 0.28
C SER A 114 15.10 -17.80 0.81
N GLY A 115 14.36 -16.71 0.72
CA GLY A 115 14.84 -15.41 1.15
C GLY A 115 13.79 -14.55 1.84
N MET A 116 14.25 -13.56 2.58
CA MET A 116 13.41 -12.51 3.16
C MET A 116 13.82 -11.17 2.58
N PHE A 117 12.87 -10.29 2.39
CA PHE A 117 13.08 -8.92 1.97
C PHE A 117 12.35 -7.94 2.88
N ALA A 118 12.85 -6.72 2.94
CA ALA A 118 12.20 -5.61 3.63
C ALA A 118 12.24 -4.37 2.74
N PHE A 119 11.25 -3.49 2.89
CA PHE A 119 11.14 -2.27 2.11
C PHE A 119 10.50 -1.15 2.91
N ILE A 120 10.74 0.08 2.50
CA ILE A 120 9.96 1.25 2.90
C ILE A 120 9.00 1.62 1.78
N ALA A 121 7.83 2.14 2.15
CA ALA A 121 6.82 2.53 1.19
C ALA A 121 6.27 3.92 1.49
N GLY A 122 6.05 4.69 0.43
CA GLY A 122 5.17 5.84 0.43
C GLY A 122 3.79 5.41 -0.07
N ASP A 123 2.80 6.26 0.13
CA ASP A 123 1.45 6.00 -0.35
C ASP A 123 0.73 7.33 -0.61
N ILE A 124 0.06 7.44 -1.73
CA ILE A 124 -0.81 8.57 -2.05
C ILE A 124 -2.01 8.07 -2.85
N GLY A 125 -3.20 8.48 -2.44
CA GLY A 125 -4.41 8.02 -3.10
C GLY A 125 -5.58 8.96 -2.95
N VAL A 126 -6.62 8.61 -3.66
CA VAL A 126 -7.95 9.21 -3.55
C VAL A 126 -8.95 8.13 -3.16
N GLU A 127 -9.97 8.49 -2.41
CA GLU A 127 -11.01 7.56 -2.00
C GLU A 127 -12.38 8.21 -2.05
N TYR A 128 -13.37 7.37 -2.23
CA TYR A 128 -14.77 7.72 -2.18
C TYR A 128 -15.47 6.91 -1.08
N ASP A 129 -16.02 7.62 -0.11
CA ASP A 129 -16.75 7.05 1.02
C ASP A 129 -18.25 7.07 0.70
N PHE A 130 -18.84 5.90 0.47
CA PHE A 130 -20.24 5.80 0.11
C PHE A 130 -21.15 6.00 1.33
N ASN A 131 -22.38 6.45 1.10
CA ASN A 131 -23.43 6.55 2.14
C ASN A 131 -23.88 5.19 2.71
N PHE A 132 -23.30 4.10 2.25
CA PHE A 132 -23.43 2.73 2.78
C PHE A 132 -22.01 2.19 3.05
N PRO A 133 -21.82 1.14 3.86
CA PRO A 133 -20.48 0.77 4.36
C PRO A 133 -19.56 0.21 3.28
N LEU A 134 -19.21 1.03 2.29
CA LEU A 134 -18.28 0.75 1.21
C LEU A 134 -17.32 1.92 1.04
N LEU A 135 -16.04 1.62 0.98
CA LEU A 135 -14.96 2.54 0.64
C LEU A 135 -14.26 2.06 -0.63
N LEU A 136 -14.19 2.90 -1.65
CA LEU A 136 -13.37 2.68 -2.84
C LEU A 136 -12.15 3.60 -2.79
N SER A 137 -10.99 3.09 -3.16
CA SER A 137 -9.77 3.89 -3.26
C SER A 137 -9.00 3.57 -4.54
N LEU A 138 -8.25 4.54 -5.01
CA LEU A 138 -7.22 4.39 -6.04
C LEU A 138 -5.94 5.00 -5.47
N ASP A 139 -4.88 4.22 -5.41
CA ASP A 139 -3.61 4.62 -4.81
C ASP A 139 -2.41 4.35 -5.70
N PHE A 140 -1.35 5.10 -5.43
CA PHE A 140 -0.01 4.93 -5.95
C PHE A 140 0.95 4.74 -4.79
N ARG A 141 1.67 3.62 -4.78
CA ARG A 141 2.59 3.20 -3.72
C ARG A 141 3.99 3.01 -4.27
N PRO A 142 4.86 4.01 -4.16
CA PRO A 142 6.29 3.85 -4.42
C PRO A 142 6.97 3.11 -3.26
N GLU A 143 7.94 2.26 -3.58
CA GLU A 143 8.65 1.41 -2.64
C GLU A 143 10.15 1.43 -2.90
N ILE A 144 10.91 1.29 -1.83
CA ILE A 144 12.37 1.15 -1.89
C ILE A 144 12.76 -0.09 -1.09
N GLY A 145 13.25 -1.11 -1.77
CA GLY A 145 13.73 -2.34 -1.18
C GLY A 145 15.09 -2.20 -0.51
N PHE A 146 15.39 -3.14 0.39
CA PHE A 146 16.69 -3.24 1.08
C PHE A 146 17.26 -4.66 0.88
N ASN A 147 17.41 -5.08 -0.37
CA ASN A 147 17.99 -6.39 -0.70
C ASN A 147 19.28 -6.21 -1.48
N ASP A 148 20.31 -7.00 -1.11
CA ASP A 148 21.62 -7.00 -1.77
C ASP A 148 21.62 -7.73 -3.13
N ILE A 149 20.45 -8.13 -3.68
CA ILE A 149 20.39 -9.09 -4.81
C ILE A 149 19.99 -8.45 -6.14
N ASP A 150 19.30 -7.31 -6.15
CA ASP A 150 18.89 -6.61 -7.39
C ASP A 150 19.31 -5.14 -7.38
N ASP A 151 19.87 -4.70 -8.51
CA ASP A 151 20.32 -3.30 -8.74
C ASP A 151 19.15 -2.30 -8.88
N ASP A 152 17.89 -2.74 -8.85
CA ASP A 152 16.70 -1.89 -8.93
C ASP A 152 15.95 -1.86 -7.59
N ASP A 153 16.45 -1.00 -6.68
CA ASP A 153 15.87 -0.78 -5.34
C ASP A 153 14.52 -0.05 -5.35
N PHE A 154 14.02 0.40 -6.48
CA PHE A 154 12.81 1.22 -6.59
C PHE A 154 11.73 0.51 -7.39
N ASP A 155 10.59 0.31 -6.75
CA ASP A 155 9.38 -0.23 -7.38
C ASP A 155 8.18 0.69 -7.10
N PHE A 156 7.09 0.50 -7.84
CA PHE A 156 5.82 1.19 -7.56
C PHE A 156 4.62 0.35 -7.96
N ASP A 157 3.55 0.52 -7.24
CA ASP A 157 2.28 -0.12 -7.53
C ASP A 157 1.16 0.92 -7.65
N ILE A 158 0.20 0.64 -8.55
CA ILE A 158 -1.06 1.38 -8.67
C ILE A 158 -2.17 0.38 -8.42
N ALA A 159 -3.01 0.65 -7.42
CA ALA A 159 -4.03 -0.29 -7.01
C ALA A 159 -5.39 0.33 -6.78
N LEU A 160 -6.42 -0.50 -6.96
CA LEU A 160 -7.79 -0.22 -6.61
C LEU A 160 -8.14 -0.92 -5.29
N GLY A 161 -8.55 -0.16 -4.29
CA GLY A 161 -9.03 -0.67 -3.02
C GLY A 161 -10.55 -0.74 -2.97
N ILE A 162 -11.07 -1.87 -2.48
CA ILE A 162 -12.50 -2.08 -2.24
C ILE A 162 -12.64 -2.61 -0.81
N ARG A 163 -13.22 -1.83 0.09
CA ARG A 163 -13.28 -2.16 1.53
C ARG A 163 -14.67 -1.98 2.10
N TYR A 164 -15.07 -2.88 2.96
CA TYR A 164 -16.28 -2.79 3.78
C TYR A 164 -15.93 -2.14 5.12
N GLN A 165 -16.72 -1.12 5.51
CA GLN A 165 -16.54 -0.33 6.73
C GLN A 165 -17.43 -0.85 7.87
N PHE A 166 -16.89 -0.89 9.13
CA PHE A 166 -17.66 -1.36 10.32
C PHE A 166 -17.12 -0.81 11.64
#